data_c16f922b523bdefa523a5d44335c5a7a
#
_entry.id   c16f922b523bdefa523a5d44335c5a7a
#
_cell.length_a   1.000
_cell.length_b   1.000
_cell.length_c   1.000
_cell.angle_alpha   90.00
_cell.angle_beta   90.00
_cell.angle_gamma   90.00
#
_symmetry.space_group_name_H-M   'P 1'
#
loop_
_entity.id
_entity.type
_entity.pdbx_description
1 polymer ?
#
loop_
_entity_poly.entity_id
_entity_poly.type
_entity_poly.pdbx_seq_one_letter_code
_entity_poly.pdbx_strand_id
1 'polypeptide(L)'
;MKLDRCKNGHMYDVSRYSLCPYCKSEGLETEVLEDKINLVEEMEDEDRTTAYWSKDSVVDPVVGWITCIEGHDKGKDYRIVSERNFIGRGENMNIQILGDSMISRKNHCSISYNPKQRKFMLTPGDANGLIYLNGEAVYNTVELRAYSVMEMGESKFVFVNLCGDYFDWEKEKARDDNVKRKYEKNLDNKKIDENINFVNRNSRNGDLEVKIEDYEENL
;
A
#
# COMPACT_ATOMS: atom_id res chain seq x y z
N MET A 1 22.18 17.20 -40.80
CA MET A 1 22.72 17.22 -39.44
C MET A 1 23.19 18.65 -39.17
N LYS A 2 22.52 19.36 -38.28
CA LYS A 2 22.83 20.76 -37.95
C LYS A 2 23.29 20.81 -36.47
N LEU A 3 24.60 20.94 -36.29
CA LEU A 3 25.21 20.96 -34.96
C LEU A 3 25.26 22.41 -34.45
N ASP A 4 24.93 22.61 -33.18
CA ASP A 4 25.04 23.88 -32.47
C ASP A 4 25.65 23.64 -31.08
N ARG A 5 26.09 24.73 -30.43
CA ARG A 5 26.79 24.71 -29.15
C ARG A 5 25.95 25.37 -28.08
N CYS A 6 25.64 24.67 -26.99
CA CYS A 6 24.92 25.24 -25.86
C CYS A 6 25.80 26.17 -25.01
N LYS A 7 25.19 26.90 -24.07
CA LYS A 7 25.88 27.85 -23.16
C LYS A 7 26.99 27.20 -22.33
N ASN A 8 26.89 25.89 -22.06
CA ASN A 8 27.88 25.12 -21.31
C ASN A 8 28.91 24.42 -22.21
N GLY A 9 28.93 24.78 -23.53
CA GLY A 9 29.94 24.31 -24.47
C GLY A 9 29.69 22.94 -25.10
N HIS A 10 28.58 22.24 -24.80
CA HIS A 10 28.26 20.96 -25.39
C HIS A 10 27.77 21.12 -26.82
N MET A 11 28.27 20.26 -27.73
CA MET A 11 27.81 20.18 -29.14
C MET A 11 26.64 19.21 -29.23
N TYR A 12 25.53 19.64 -29.87
CA TYR A 12 24.37 18.77 -30.08
C TYR A 12 23.65 19.06 -31.37
N ASP A 13 22.84 18.14 -31.86
CA ASP A 13 22.10 18.28 -33.11
C ASP A 13 20.74 18.94 -32.84
N VAL A 14 20.64 20.22 -33.26
CA VAL A 14 19.40 21.03 -33.12
C VAL A 14 18.26 20.56 -34.02
N SER A 15 18.52 19.65 -34.97
CA SER A 15 17.44 19.05 -35.77
C SER A 15 16.74 17.91 -35.02
N ARG A 16 17.35 17.40 -33.95
CA ARG A 16 16.81 16.31 -33.14
C ARG A 16 16.38 16.73 -31.72
N TYR A 17 17.06 17.77 -31.20
CA TYR A 17 16.84 18.22 -29.83
C TYR A 17 16.63 19.72 -29.79
N SER A 18 15.53 20.19 -29.27
CA SER A 18 15.24 21.60 -29.07
C SER A 18 16.09 22.24 -27.97
N LEU A 19 16.60 21.42 -27.04
CA LEU A 19 17.48 21.80 -25.93
C LEU A 19 18.64 20.80 -25.83
N CYS A 20 19.78 21.27 -25.31
CA CYS A 20 20.97 20.44 -25.14
C CYS A 20 20.68 19.22 -24.25
N PRO A 21 20.79 17.97 -24.73
CA PRO A 21 20.52 16.79 -23.93
C PRO A 21 21.52 16.56 -22.79
N TYR A 22 22.72 17.14 -22.91
CA TYR A 22 23.78 17.03 -21.90
C TYR A 22 23.61 18.01 -20.73
N CYS A 23 22.92 19.14 -20.95
CA CYS A 23 22.64 20.13 -19.91
C CYS A 23 21.39 19.78 -19.09
N LYS A 24 20.60 18.81 -19.53
CA LYS A 24 19.37 18.37 -18.84
C LYS A 24 19.62 17.68 -17.49
N SER A 25 20.87 17.30 -17.22
CA SER A 25 21.27 16.67 -15.95
C SER A 25 21.64 17.65 -14.84
N GLU A 26 21.75 18.96 -15.11
CA GLU A 26 22.23 19.91 -14.08
C GLU A 26 21.28 21.07 -13.79
N GLY A 27 20.05 21.07 -14.30
CA GLY A 27 19.21 22.25 -14.16
C GLY A 27 17.70 22.02 -14.18
N LEU A 28 17.22 20.84 -13.80
CA LEU A 28 15.78 20.61 -13.54
C LEU A 28 15.57 20.43 -12.04
N GLU A 29 15.84 21.50 -11.33
CA GLU A 29 15.50 21.58 -9.94
C GLU A 29 14.10 22.14 -9.75
N THR A 30 13.27 21.36 -9.13
CA THR A 30 12.20 21.66 -8.18
C THR A 30 10.90 22.32 -8.67
N GLU A 31 10.88 23.24 -9.59
CA GLU A 31 9.62 23.93 -9.93
C GLU A 31 8.65 23.12 -10.82
N VAL A 32 9.15 22.13 -11.58
CA VAL A 32 8.30 21.30 -12.46
C VAL A 32 7.76 20.06 -11.77
N LEU A 33 8.29 19.71 -10.59
CA LEU A 33 7.82 18.57 -9.82
C LEU A 33 6.64 18.95 -8.90
N GLU A 34 6.60 20.17 -8.39
CA GLU A 34 5.47 20.66 -7.58
C GLU A 34 4.19 20.81 -8.42
N ASP A 35 4.29 21.37 -9.63
CA ASP A 35 3.13 21.49 -10.54
C ASP A 35 2.62 20.11 -11.04
N LYS A 36 3.52 19.11 -11.19
CA LYS A 36 3.08 17.75 -11.56
C LYS A 36 2.51 16.96 -10.39
N ILE A 37 2.97 17.23 -9.19
CA ILE A 37 2.42 16.59 -7.99
C ILE A 37 1.02 17.16 -7.73
N ASN A 38 0.81 18.46 -7.86
CA ASN A 38 -0.50 19.09 -7.72
C ASN A 38 -1.48 18.70 -8.83
N LEU A 39 -0.99 18.44 -10.08
CA LEU A 39 -1.85 17.95 -11.18
C LEU A 39 -2.22 16.47 -11.05
N VAL A 40 -1.47 15.70 -10.28
CA VAL A 40 -1.81 14.29 -10.01
C VAL A 40 -2.81 14.17 -8.85
N GLU A 41 -2.83 15.15 -7.93
CA GLU A 41 -3.82 15.20 -6.85
C GLU A 41 -5.21 15.70 -7.30
N GLU A 42 -5.30 16.44 -8.42
CA GLU A 42 -6.58 16.94 -8.95
C GLU A 42 -7.27 16.04 -10.00
N MET A 43 -6.61 14.99 -10.47
CA MET A 43 -7.27 13.92 -11.22
C MET A 43 -7.74 12.85 -10.24
N GLU A 44 -8.70 13.18 -9.41
CA GLU A 44 -9.55 12.18 -8.77
C GLU A 44 -10.25 11.41 -9.89
N ASP A 45 -9.77 10.22 -10.13
CA ASP A 45 -10.33 9.26 -11.06
C ASP A 45 -11.68 8.82 -10.46
N GLU A 46 -12.76 9.61 -10.68
CA GLU A 46 -14.10 9.36 -10.15
C GLU A 46 -14.63 7.97 -10.54
N ASP A 47 -14.02 7.34 -11.55
CA ASP A 47 -14.36 6.01 -12.03
C ASP A 47 -13.53 4.87 -11.40
N ARG A 48 -12.55 5.17 -10.54
CA ARG A 48 -11.74 4.14 -9.91
C ARG A 48 -12.42 3.55 -8.68
N THR A 49 -12.79 2.29 -8.76
CA THR A 49 -13.27 1.54 -7.58
C THR A 49 -12.16 1.45 -6.55
N THR A 50 -12.31 2.15 -5.43
CA THR A 50 -11.34 2.08 -4.32
C THR A 50 -11.64 0.90 -3.41
N ALA A 51 -10.60 0.21 -2.96
CA ALA A 51 -10.74 -0.86 -1.99
C ALA A 51 -11.34 -0.34 -0.68
N TYR A 52 -12.20 -1.13 -0.04
CA TYR A 52 -12.91 -0.75 1.19
C TYR A 52 -11.99 -0.24 2.31
N TRP A 53 -10.75 -0.71 2.36
CA TRP A 53 -9.73 -0.37 3.38
C TRP A 53 -8.62 0.57 2.88
N SER A 54 -8.60 0.92 1.60
CA SER A 54 -7.57 1.82 1.04
C SER A 54 -7.90 3.31 1.16
N LYS A 55 -9.03 3.67 1.77
CA LYS A 55 -9.51 5.07 1.86
C LYS A 55 -8.52 6.05 2.49
N ASP A 56 -7.57 5.55 3.29
CA ASP A 56 -6.60 6.38 4.00
C ASP A 56 -5.14 6.00 3.64
N SER A 57 -4.92 5.17 2.62
CA SER A 57 -3.60 4.67 2.26
C SER A 57 -3.32 4.87 0.77
N VAL A 58 -2.21 5.55 0.47
CA VAL A 58 -1.70 5.74 -0.90
C VAL A 58 -1.20 4.42 -1.51
N VAL A 59 -0.97 3.40 -0.69
CA VAL A 59 -0.42 2.11 -1.11
C VAL A 59 -1.35 0.98 -0.66
N ASP A 60 -1.71 0.08 -1.57
CA ASP A 60 -2.46 -1.12 -1.23
C ASP A 60 -1.67 -1.99 -0.24
N PRO A 61 -2.24 -2.30 0.94
CA PRO A 61 -1.53 -3.04 1.97
C PRO A 61 -1.27 -4.49 1.54
N VAL A 62 -0.07 -4.96 1.84
CA VAL A 62 0.30 -6.37 1.62
C VAL A 62 -0.45 -7.24 2.62
N VAL A 63 -1.14 -8.26 2.13
CA VAL A 63 -1.88 -9.22 2.95
C VAL A 63 -1.21 -10.59 3.03
N GLY A 64 -0.27 -10.88 2.11
CA GLY A 64 0.48 -12.13 2.05
C GLY A 64 1.46 -12.17 0.89
N TRP A 65 2.06 -13.34 0.68
CA TRP A 65 3.00 -13.60 -0.40
C TRP A 65 2.79 -14.99 -1.00
N ILE A 66 3.18 -15.16 -2.24
CA ILE A 66 3.52 -16.48 -2.80
C ILE A 66 5.01 -16.47 -3.10
N THR A 67 5.71 -17.54 -2.73
CA THR A 67 7.14 -17.71 -2.97
C THR A 67 7.35 -18.90 -3.87
N CYS A 68 8.08 -18.71 -4.97
CA CYS A 68 8.43 -19.78 -5.89
C CYS A 68 9.43 -20.73 -5.24
N ILE A 69 9.05 -22.00 -5.08
CA ILE A 69 9.89 -23.05 -4.47
C ILE A 69 10.46 -24.02 -5.52
N GLU A 70 9.84 -24.10 -6.70
CA GLU A 70 10.28 -24.91 -7.82
C GLU A 70 9.93 -24.19 -9.14
N GLY A 71 10.79 -24.28 -10.14
CA GLY A 71 10.64 -23.64 -11.44
C GLY A 71 11.70 -22.60 -11.72
N HIS A 72 11.52 -21.81 -12.80
CA HIS A 72 12.48 -20.83 -13.28
C HIS A 72 12.76 -19.73 -12.23
N ASP A 73 11.72 -19.23 -11.58
CA ASP A 73 11.79 -18.12 -10.64
C ASP A 73 12.01 -18.61 -9.18
N LYS A 74 12.62 -19.78 -8.97
CA LYS A 74 12.86 -20.35 -7.64
C LYS A 74 13.57 -19.36 -6.72
N GLY A 75 12.98 -19.13 -5.54
CA GLY A 75 13.47 -18.21 -4.52
C GLY A 75 12.87 -16.80 -4.62
N LYS A 76 12.14 -16.48 -5.69
CA LYS A 76 11.46 -15.20 -5.87
C LYS A 76 10.13 -15.21 -5.16
N ASP A 77 9.80 -14.09 -4.50
CA ASP A 77 8.51 -13.84 -3.89
C ASP A 77 7.67 -12.85 -4.70
N TYR A 78 6.36 -12.94 -4.52
CA TYR A 78 5.39 -12.05 -5.12
C TYR A 78 4.40 -11.62 -4.06
N ARG A 79 4.16 -10.32 -3.98
CA ARG A 79 3.24 -9.73 -3.00
C ARG A 79 1.80 -9.98 -3.40
N ILE A 80 0.97 -10.31 -2.42
CA ILE A 80 -0.48 -10.31 -2.52
C ILE A 80 -0.95 -9.07 -1.77
N VAL A 81 -1.62 -8.18 -2.48
CA VAL A 81 -2.23 -6.98 -1.90
C VAL A 81 -3.70 -7.23 -1.61
N SER A 82 -4.34 -6.29 -0.93
CA SER A 82 -5.78 -6.34 -0.67
C SER A 82 -6.58 -6.53 -1.97
N GLU A 83 -7.75 -7.12 -1.86
CA GLU A 83 -8.64 -7.46 -2.98
C GLU A 83 -8.17 -8.63 -3.85
N ARG A 84 -8.43 -8.54 -5.17
CA ARG A 84 -8.16 -9.62 -6.09
C ARG A 84 -6.85 -9.41 -6.85
N ASN A 85 -5.94 -10.35 -6.74
CA ASN A 85 -4.66 -10.36 -7.43
C ASN A 85 -4.71 -11.36 -8.58
N PHE A 86 -4.69 -10.89 -9.80
CA PHE A 86 -4.64 -11.74 -11.00
C PHE A 86 -3.22 -12.19 -11.27
N ILE A 87 -3.05 -13.49 -11.49
CA ILE A 87 -1.76 -14.16 -11.73
C ILE A 87 -1.69 -14.59 -13.19
N GLY A 88 -0.56 -14.30 -13.82
CA GLY A 88 -0.28 -14.69 -15.20
C GLY A 88 1.07 -14.16 -15.63
N ARG A 89 1.48 -14.43 -16.88
CA ARG A 89 2.77 -13.96 -17.43
C ARG A 89 2.68 -12.64 -18.21
N GLY A 90 1.48 -12.10 -18.42
CA GLY A 90 1.27 -10.82 -19.12
C GLY A 90 1.60 -9.61 -18.26
N GLU A 91 1.94 -8.49 -18.89
CA GLU A 91 2.35 -7.24 -18.23
C GLU A 91 1.24 -6.61 -17.38
N ASN A 92 -0.02 -6.88 -17.72
CA ASN A 92 -1.19 -6.32 -17.02
C ASN A 92 -1.69 -7.19 -15.85
N MET A 93 -0.85 -8.12 -15.35
CA MET A 93 -1.19 -8.95 -14.21
C MET A 93 -0.64 -8.35 -12.93
N ASN A 94 -1.42 -8.42 -11.83
CA ASN A 94 -0.95 -7.96 -10.52
C ASN A 94 0.28 -8.76 -10.06
N ILE A 95 0.27 -10.06 -10.35
CA ILE A 95 1.38 -10.97 -10.11
C ILE A 95 1.84 -11.51 -11.47
N GLN A 96 2.96 -10.98 -11.97
CA GLN A 96 3.53 -11.36 -13.24
C GLN A 96 4.63 -12.40 -13.05
N ILE A 97 4.45 -13.59 -13.66
CA ILE A 97 5.41 -14.70 -13.63
C ILE A 97 5.93 -14.90 -15.06
N LEU A 98 7.16 -14.47 -15.32
CA LEU A 98 7.72 -14.43 -16.68
C LEU A 98 8.43 -15.74 -17.10
N GLY A 99 8.99 -16.47 -16.14
CA GLY A 99 9.91 -17.59 -16.42
C GLY A 99 9.24 -18.88 -16.87
N ASP A 100 7.89 -18.99 -16.78
CA ASP A 100 7.17 -20.22 -17.08
C ASP A 100 6.19 -20.02 -18.26
N SER A 101 6.50 -20.65 -19.39
CA SER A 101 5.69 -20.54 -20.61
C SER A 101 4.32 -21.27 -20.51
N MET A 102 4.19 -22.20 -19.57
CA MET A 102 2.96 -22.96 -19.31
C MET A 102 1.94 -22.12 -18.53
N ILE A 103 2.38 -21.06 -17.85
CA ILE A 103 1.48 -20.10 -17.21
C ILE A 103 0.84 -19.22 -18.28
N SER A 104 -0.46 -19.07 -18.24
CA SER A 104 -1.22 -18.26 -19.22
C SER A 104 -0.84 -16.79 -19.17
N ARG A 105 -0.96 -16.11 -20.31
CA ARG A 105 -0.67 -14.66 -20.38
C ARG A 105 -1.62 -13.85 -19.52
N LYS A 106 -2.90 -14.19 -19.53
CA LYS A 106 -3.95 -13.49 -18.80
C LYS A 106 -4.63 -14.45 -17.84
N ASN A 107 -4.88 -13.98 -16.63
CA ASN A 107 -5.71 -14.63 -15.63
C ASN A 107 -5.59 -16.17 -15.61
N HIS A 108 -4.38 -16.67 -15.33
CA HIS A 108 -4.21 -18.11 -15.11
C HIS A 108 -4.99 -18.54 -13.85
N CYS A 109 -4.90 -17.71 -12.81
CA CYS A 109 -5.71 -17.77 -11.61
C CYS A 109 -5.75 -16.41 -10.93
N SER A 110 -6.52 -16.31 -9.85
CA SER A 110 -6.49 -15.14 -8.98
C SER A 110 -6.52 -15.54 -7.51
N ILE A 111 -5.85 -14.75 -6.68
CA ILE A 111 -5.91 -14.86 -5.22
C ILE A 111 -6.62 -13.61 -4.70
N SER A 112 -7.63 -13.80 -3.85
CA SER A 112 -8.34 -12.72 -3.19
C SER A 112 -8.30 -12.89 -1.67
N TYR A 113 -8.18 -11.76 -0.95
CA TYR A 113 -8.31 -11.71 0.50
C TYR A 113 -9.64 -11.10 0.89
N ASN A 114 -10.39 -11.79 1.76
CA ASN A 114 -11.61 -11.28 2.35
C ASN A 114 -11.34 -10.84 3.79
N PRO A 115 -11.26 -9.52 4.09
CA PRO A 115 -10.90 -9.02 5.41
C PRO A 115 -11.97 -9.31 6.45
N LYS A 116 -13.26 -9.33 6.08
CA LYS A 116 -14.36 -9.64 7.02
C LYS A 116 -14.30 -11.07 7.53
N GLN A 117 -13.95 -12.01 6.64
CA GLN A 117 -13.83 -13.43 6.97
C GLN A 117 -12.39 -13.83 7.32
N ARG A 118 -11.39 -12.95 7.03
CA ARG A 118 -9.95 -13.20 7.19
C ARG A 118 -9.48 -14.44 6.44
N LYS A 119 -10.03 -14.63 5.24
CA LYS A 119 -9.77 -15.81 4.41
C LYS A 119 -9.21 -15.41 3.06
N PHE A 120 -8.29 -16.23 2.60
CA PHE A 120 -7.79 -16.16 1.24
C PHE A 120 -8.50 -17.18 0.37
N MET A 121 -8.83 -16.80 -0.85
CA MET A 121 -9.50 -17.65 -1.82
C MET A 121 -8.66 -17.73 -3.08
N LEU A 122 -8.42 -18.95 -3.55
CA LEU A 122 -7.82 -19.23 -4.86
C LEU A 122 -8.94 -19.52 -5.85
N THR A 123 -8.99 -18.76 -6.94
CA THR A 123 -9.98 -18.95 -8.01
C THR A 123 -9.24 -19.25 -9.31
N PRO A 124 -9.53 -20.38 -9.99
CA PRO A 124 -9.00 -20.64 -11.31
C PRO A 124 -9.45 -19.57 -12.29
N GLY A 125 -8.61 -19.24 -13.25
CA GLY A 125 -8.92 -18.25 -14.29
C GLY A 125 -9.58 -18.90 -15.51
N ASP A 126 -9.69 -18.10 -16.59
CA ASP A 126 -10.27 -18.53 -17.87
C ASP A 126 -9.26 -19.30 -18.75
N ALA A 127 -8.12 -19.62 -18.20
CA ALA A 127 -7.02 -20.27 -18.90
C ALA A 127 -7.26 -21.77 -19.04
N ASN A 128 -6.67 -22.36 -20.12
CA ASN A 128 -6.72 -23.81 -20.32
C ASN A 128 -5.78 -24.59 -19.39
N GLY A 129 -4.85 -23.89 -18.68
CA GLY A 129 -3.92 -24.51 -17.76
C GLY A 129 -4.60 -24.85 -16.42
N LEU A 130 -4.37 -26.06 -15.93
CA LEU A 130 -4.85 -26.49 -14.62
C LEU A 130 -3.95 -25.95 -13.52
N ILE A 131 -4.57 -25.72 -12.36
CA ILE A 131 -3.89 -25.40 -11.12
C ILE A 131 -4.09 -26.56 -10.17
N TYR A 132 -3.06 -26.89 -9.43
CA TYR A 132 -3.16 -27.86 -8.35
C TYR A 132 -2.89 -27.17 -7.03
N LEU A 133 -3.68 -27.49 -6.01
CA LEU A 133 -3.47 -27.04 -4.64
C LEU A 133 -3.20 -28.25 -3.77
N ASN A 134 -2.00 -28.34 -3.21
CA ASN A 134 -1.53 -29.51 -2.43
C ASN A 134 -1.68 -30.84 -3.19
N GLY A 135 -1.48 -30.83 -4.52
CA GLY A 135 -1.58 -31.98 -5.41
C GLY A 135 -3.01 -32.29 -5.91
N GLU A 136 -4.03 -31.53 -5.50
CA GLU A 136 -5.41 -31.69 -5.97
C GLU A 136 -5.76 -30.63 -7.02
N ALA A 137 -6.40 -31.03 -8.11
CA ALA A 137 -6.78 -30.12 -9.19
C ALA A 137 -7.90 -29.15 -8.74
N VAL A 138 -7.72 -27.86 -9.01
CA VAL A 138 -8.68 -26.79 -8.63
C VAL A 138 -9.54 -26.43 -9.82
N TYR A 139 -10.81 -26.78 -9.77
CA TYR A 139 -11.82 -26.47 -10.79
C TYR A 139 -12.73 -25.30 -10.39
N ASN A 140 -12.89 -25.06 -9.09
CA ASN A 140 -13.73 -24.02 -8.52
C ASN A 140 -12.93 -23.22 -7.50
N THR A 141 -13.49 -22.10 -7.04
CA THR A 141 -12.90 -21.31 -5.97
C THR A 141 -12.74 -22.14 -4.67
N VAL A 142 -11.54 -22.19 -4.14
CA VAL A 142 -11.18 -22.91 -2.93
C VAL A 142 -10.50 -21.99 -1.92
N GLU A 143 -10.58 -22.35 -0.63
CA GLU A 143 -9.87 -21.64 0.43
C GLU A 143 -8.36 -21.92 0.35
N LEU A 144 -7.56 -20.86 0.32
CA LEU A 144 -6.10 -20.92 0.31
C LEU A 144 -5.59 -20.75 1.74
N ARG A 145 -5.06 -21.82 2.31
CA ARG A 145 -4.54 -21.83 3.67
C ARG A 145 -3.04 -21.55 3.70
N ALA A 146 -2.55 -21.05 4.84
CA ALA A 146 -1.12 -20.83 5.04
C ALA A 146 -0.31 -22.11 4.72
N TYR A 147 0.82 -21.90 4.05
CA TYR A 147 1.75 -22.93 3.61
C TYR A 147 1.19 -23.94 2.60
N SER A 148 0.02 -23.69 2.02
CA SER A 148 -0.43 -24.48 0.87
C SER A 148 0.50 -24.30 -0.32
N VAL A 149 0.73 -25.40 -1.04
CA VAL A 149 1.54 -25.42 -2.25
C VAL A 149 0.62 -25.36 -3.46
N MET A 150 0.83 -24.34 -4.28
CA MET A 150 0.14 -24.17 -5.56
C MET A 150 1.07 -24.57 -6.71
N GLU A 151 0.58 -25.38 -7.63
CA GLU A 151 1.31 -25.76 -8.84
C GLU A 151 0.62 -25.15 -10.06
N MET A 152 1.37 -24.39 -10.84
CA MET A 152 0.93 -23.72 -12.06
C MET A 152 2.01 -23.86 -13.13
N GLY A 153 1.67 -24.47 -14.27
CA GLY A 153 2.67 -24.77 -15.30
C GLY A 153 3.74 -25.73 -14.78
N GLU A 154 4.99 -25.36 -14.90
CA GLU A 154 6.16 -26.08 -14.39
C GLU A 154 6.63 -25.54 -13.01
N SER A 155 5.92 -24.57 -12.47
CA SER A 155 6.32 -23.84 -11.27
C SER A 155 5.47 -24.21 -10.07
N LYS A 156 6.10 -24.27 -8.88
CA LYS A 156 5.44 -24.46 -7.59
C LYS A 156 5.67 -23.27 -6.69
N PHE A 157 4.61 -22.86 -6.02
CA PHE A 157 4.60 -21.71 -5.12
C PHE A 157 4.06 -22.12 -3.75
N VAL A 158 4.73 -21.69 -2.69
CA VAL A 158 4.18 -21.78 -1.34
C VAL A 158 3.48 -20.46 -1.00
N PHE A 159 2.28 -20.54 -0.45
CA PHE A 159 1.53 -19.39 0.02
C PHE A 159 1.87 -19.08 1.47
N VAL A 160 2.16 -17.80 1.77
CA VAL A 160 2.42 -17.29 3.11
C VAL A 160 1.46 -16.12 3.39
N ASN A 161 0.58 -16.28 4.37
CA ASN A 161 -0.30 -15.21 4.78
C ASN A 161 0.38 -14.27 5.80
N LEU A 162 0.17 -12.97 5.63
CA LEU A 162 0.42 -11.96 6.66
C LEU A 162 -0.85 -11.73 7.48
N CYS A 163 -1.95 -11.43 6.76
CA CYS A 163 -3.25 -11.24 7.40
C CYS A 163 -3.92 -12.57 7.73
N GLY A 164 -4.68 -12.59 8.81
CA GLY A 164 -5.38 -13.78 9.31
C GLY A 164 -5.79 -13.61 10.77
N ASP A 165 -5.73 -14.70 11.54
CA ASP A 165 -6.17 -14.70 12.95
C ASP A 165 -5.27 -13.85 13.85
N TYR A 166 -3.96 -13.80 13.55
CA TYR A 166 -2.96 -13.12 14.39
C TYR A 166 -2.77 -11.66 14.02
N PHE A 167 -2.80 -11.33 12.74
CA PHE A 167 -2.57 -9.97 12.23
C PHE A 167 -3.65 -9.59 11.24
N ASP A 168 -4.07 -8.31 11.31
CA ASP A 168 -4.96 -7.68 10.35
C ASP A 168 -4.77 -6.16 10.43
N TRP A 169 -4.69 -5.48 9.30
CA TRP A 169 -4.46 -4.05 9.23
C TRP A 169 -5.52 -3.22 9.94
N GLU A 170 -6.78 -3.65 9.95
CA GLU A 170 -7.85 -2.97 10.68
C GLU A 170 -7.68 -3.08 12.20
N LYS A 171 -7.22 -4.24 12.69
CA LYS A 171 -6.96 -4.43 14.12
C LYS A 171 -5.79 -3.58 14.61
N GLU A 172 -4.74 -3.44 13.82
CA GLU A 172 -3.60 -2.61 14.18
C GLU A 172 -4.00 -1.13 14.20
N LYS A 173 -4.77 -0.65 13.20
CA LYS A 173 -5.33 0.71 13.21
C LYS A 173 -6.16 0.96 14.46
N ALA A 174 -7.04 0.04 14.85
CA ALA A 174 -7.84 0.16 16.07
C ALA A 174 -7.00 0.15 17.35
N ARG A 175 -5.88 -0.58 17.39
CA ARG A 175 -4.92 -0.54 18.50
C ARG A 175 -4.22 0.81 18.59
N ASP A 176 -3.73 1.34 17.47
CA ASP A 176 -3.07 2.64 17.40
C ASP A 176 -4.02 3.77 17.83
N ASP A 177 -5.27 3.75 17.38
CA ASP A 177 -6.28 4.73 17.77
C ASP A 177 -6.58 4.66 19.27
N ASN A 178 -6.66 3.47 19.86
CA ASN A 178 -6.84 3.31 21.30
C ASN A 178 -5.63 3.80 22.10
N VAL A 179 -4.43 3.57 21.62
CA VAL A 179 -3.19 4.07 22.22
C VAL A 179 -3.17 5.61 22.15
N LYS A 180 -3.44 6.21 20.99
CA LYS A 180 -3.55 7.66 20.84
C LYS A 180 -4.56 8.28 21.79
N ARG A 181 -5.80 7.75 21.84
CA ARG A 181 -6.85 8.23 22.77
C ARG A 181 -6.43 8.14 24.23
N LYS A 182 -5.67 7.10 24.59
CA LYS A 182 -5.13 6.95 25.97
C LYS A 182 -4.07 8.00 26.28
N TYR A 183 -3.19 8.31 25.31
CA TYR A 183 -2.19 9.40 25.47
C TYR A 183 -2.85 10.76 25.56
N GLU A 184 -3.84 11.06 24.72
CA GLU A 184 -4.60 12.32 24.75
C GLU A 184 -5.29 12.51 26.10
N LYS A 185 -6.03 11.52 26.59
CA LYS A 185 -6.66 11.56 27.92
C LYS A 185 -5.66 11.78 29.06
N ASN A 186 -4.48 11.17 28.98
CA ASN A 186 -3.45 11.35 29.99
C ASN A 186 -2.84 12.76 29.94
N LEU A 187 -2.73 13.36 28.74
CA LEU A 187 -2.27 14.74 28.58
C LEU A 187 -3.28 15.75 29.17
N ASP A 188 -4.57 15.52 28.91
CA ASP A 188 -5.65 16.37 29.43
C ASP A 188 -5.73 16.28 30.96
N ASN A 189 -5.67 15.08 31.52
CA ASN A 189 -5.61 14.89 32.96
C ASN A 189 -4.40 15.58 33.60
N LYS A 190 -3.22 15.51 32.96
CA LYS A 190 -2.05 16.19 33.45
C LYS A 190 -2.17 17.73 33.45
N LYS A 191 -2.80 18.29 32.39
CA LYS A 191 -3.10 19.73 32.32
C LYS A 191 -4.10 20.15 33.39
N ILE A 192 -5.13 19.31 33.67
CA ILE A 192 -6.10 19.57 34.74
C ILE A 192 -5.41 19.56 36.09
N ASP A 193 -4.53 18.57 36.38
CA ASP A 193 -3.80 18.51 37.64
C ASP A 193 -2.84 19.68 37.82
N GLU A 194 -2.16 20.13 36.76
CA GLU A 194 -1.30 21.30 36.76
C GLU A 194 -2.10 22.60 37.05
N ASN A 195 -3.28 22.74 36.45
CA ASN A 195 -4.19 23.87 36.70
C ASN A 195 -4.73 23.85 38.13
N ILE A 196 -5.17 22.71 38.66
CA ILE A 196 -5.64 22.57 40.05
C ILE A 196 -4.51 22.92 41.01
N ASN A 197 -3.29 22.47 40.76
CA ASN A 197 -2.12 22.79 41.56
C ASN A 197 -1.75 24.28 41.49
N PHE A 198 -1.94 24.93 40.36
CA PHE A 198 -1.73 26.36 40.18
C PHE A 198 -2.77 27.16 40.99
N VAL A 199 -4.06 26.82 40.89
CA VAL A 199 -5.16 27.44 41.63
C VAL A 199 -4.94 27.25 43.15
N ASN A 200 -4.60 26.06 43.62
CA ASN A 200 -4.35 25.76 45.02
C ASN A 200 -3.14 26.51 45.60
N ARG A 201 -2.11 26.77 44.78
CA ARG A 201 -0.92 27.57 45.19
C ARG A 201 -1.30 29.03 45.34
N ASN A 202 -2.11 29.59 44.43
CA ASN A 202 -2.51 30.99 44.45
C ASN A 202 -3.54 31.27 45.53
N SER A 203 -4.44 30.32 45.85
CA SER A 203 -5.39 30.44 46.96
C SER A 203 -4.70 30.48 48.34
N ARG A 204 -3.53 29.91 48.51
CA ARG A 204 -2.73 29.96 49.73
C ARG A 204 -2.00 31.31 49.92
N ASN A 205 -1.79 32.05 48.83
CA ASN A 205 -1.10 33.35 48.86
C ASN A 205 -2.04 34.57 48.97
N GLY A 206 -3.34 34.37 49.13
CA GLY A 206 -4.27 35.42 49.50
C GLY A 206 -4.69 36.42 48.42
N ASP A 207 -4.21 36.24 47.18
CA ASP A 207 -4.53 37.16 46.08
C ASP A 207 -5.10 36.35 44.90
N LEU A 208 -6.45 36.19 44.87
CA LEU A 208 -7.20 36.12 43.61
C LEU A 208 -8.68 35.77 43.87
N GLU A 209 -9.54 36.78 43.75
CA GLU A 209 -10.96 36.55 43.44
C GLU A 209 -11.06 35.98 42.01
N VAL A 210 -11.30 34.70 41.91
CA VAL A 210 -11.59 34.07 40.61
C VAL A 210 -13.06 34.23 40.33
N LYS A 211 -13.42 35.07 39.38
CA LYS A 211 -14.78 35.12 38.83
C LYS A 211 -15.02 33.84 38.04
N ILE A 212 -15.96 33.01 38.51
CA ILE A 212 -16.37 31.72 37.89
C ILE A 212 -17.44 31.96 36.80
N GLU A 213 -17.41 33.03 36.07
CA GLU A 213 -18.48 33.35 35.10
C GLU A 213 -18.22 32.93 33.64
N ASP A 214 -17.07 32.36 33.30
CA ASP A 214 -16.72 32.14 31.86
C ASP A 214 -16.58 30.68 31.42
N TYR A 215 -17.13 29.68 32.13
CA TYR A 215 -16.94 28.26 31.78
C TYR A 215 -18.21 27.47 31.40
N GLU A 216 -19.38 28.11 31.22
CA GLU A 216 -20.61 27.39 30.85
C GLU A 216 -21.03 27.46 29.35
N GLU A 217 -20.24 28.04 28.45
CA GLU A 217 -20.67 28.19 27.04
C GLU A 217 -19.92 27.29 26.04
N ASN A 218 -19.25 26.22 26.44
CA ASN A 218 -18.69 25.26 25.46
C ASN A 218 -18.74 23.80 25.97
N LEU A 219 -19.94 23.26 26.13
CA LEU A 219 -20.23 21.83 26.20
C LEU A 219 -21.22 21.44 25.12
#